data_0b9467ded3433d882e63c98e155463e3
#
_entry.id   0b9467ded3433d882e63c98e155463e3
#
_cell.length_a   1.000
_cell.length_b   1.000
_cell.length_c   1.000
_cell.angle_alpha   90.00
_cell.angle_beta   90.00
_cell.angle_gamma   90.00
#
_symmetry.space_group_name_H-M   'P 1'
#
loop_
_entity.id
_entity.type
_entity.pdbx_description
1 polymer ?
#
loop_
_entity_poly.entity_id
_entity_poly.type
_entity_poly.pdbx_seq_one_letter_code
_entity_poly.pdbx_strand_id
1 'polypeptide(L)'
;MENVFNIEKFNIIEDEENYYFFRALNNADNQDLEVGTILAEDGSIDKIRTDRERYEENSENGKPKYSKDAEISLEQVYDHIKMYYRKDTNCISLSSNANVSVSYGRGNYKDRYVMVKVHKKDLGEKIINAGQYMLEEIAKKVDEYISSITDDSKLVDTISEIDKSKTADEIRSAIEKRYTSKQEIDPSKAKLRKGITYRSPVARISSYQALNEDQSLEKNKIIAKLTLLERVGGMEPIIPPTANNNLLVQTIGSAFSSLELIHYGDIEKDEIIDVPKEIVDIFSLLQQ
;
A
#
# COMPACT_ATOMS: atom_id res chain seq x y z
N MET A 1 10.61 -10.59 14.11
CA MET A 1 10.42 -9.69 12.97
C MET A 1 11.13 -8.40 13.30
N GLU A 2 12.29 -8.16 12.69
CA GLU A 2 13.03 -6.91 12.89
C GLU A 2 12.30 -5.79 12.17
N ASN A 3 12.15 -4.69 12.85
CA ASN A 3 11.42 -3.47 12.51
C ASN A 3 11.37 -3.12 11.02
N VAL A 4 10.25 -3.44 10.39
CA VAL A 4 9.88 -3.06 9.02
C VAL A 4 9.65 -1.55 8.86
N PHE A 5 9.70 -0.80 9.94
CA PHE A 5 9.55 0.65 9.98
C PHE A 5 10.91 1.34 9.99
N ASN A 6 11.40 1.73 8.82
CA ASN A 6 12.51 2.69 8.77
C ASN A 6 11.94 4.11 8.97
N ILE A 7 11.73 4.45 10.25
CA ILE A 7 11.13 5.70 10.73
C ILE A 7 12.06 6.90 10.49
N GLU A 8 13.37 6.69 10.46
CA GLU A 8 14.38 7.76 10.36
C GLU A 8 14.25 8.65 9.10
N LYS A 9 13.54 8.17 8.08
CA LYS A 9 13.36 8.90 6.82
C LYS A 9 12.07 9.72 6.73
N PHE A 10 11.19 9.58 7.72
CA PHE A 10 9.96 10.37 7.79
C PHE A 10 10.13 11.38 8.93
N ASN A 11 9.90 12.65 8.70
CA ASN A 11 9.80 13.66 9.77
C ASN A 11 8.55 13.39 10.62
N ILE A 12 8.54 12.23 11.30
CA ILE A 12 7.42 11.79 12.12
C ILE A 12 7.40 12.59 13.40
N ILE A 13 6.23 13.04 13.79
CA ILE A 13 6.02 13.67 15.09
C ILE A 13 5.94 12.56 16.12
N GLU A 14 6.77 12.67 17.16
CA GLU A 14 6.85 11.68 18.22
C GLU A 14 7.14 12.30 19.59
N ASP A 15 6.76 11.58 20.63
CA ASP A 15 7.24 11.75 21.99
C ASP A 15 8.00 10.49 22.47
N GLU A 16 8.26 10.34 23.77
CA GLU A 16 8.99 9.19 24.31
C GLU A 16 8.31 7.85 24.01
N GLU A 17 6.97 7.81 24.04
CA GLU A 17 6.19 6.58 23.96
C GLU A 17 5.37 6.44 22.68
N ASN A 18 5.05 7.53 21.99
CA ASN A 18 4.08 7.56 20.91
C ASN A 18 4.64 8.18 19.64
N TYR A 19 4.03 7.73 18.51
CA TYR A 19 4.04 8.41 17.23
C TYR A 19 2.70 9.07 16.96
N TYR A 20 2.70 10.13 16.14
CA TYR A 20 1.53 10.88 15.77
C TYR A 20 1.40 10.92 14.25
N PHE A 21 0.27 10.44 13.74
CA PHE A 21 -0.02 10.36 12.32
C PHE A 21 -1.24 11.21 11.97
N PHE A 22 -1.28 11.72 10.75
CA PHE A 22 -2.35 12.61 10.30
C PHE A 22 -3.42 11.85 9.52
N ARG A 23 -4.68 12.29 9.70
CA ARG A 23 -5.80 11.90 8.89
C ARG A 23 -6.69 13.09 8.56
N ALA A 24 -7.00 13.29 7.27
CA ALA A 24 -8.14 14.09 6.86
C ALA A 24 -9.40 13.24 6.98
N LEU A 25 -10.44 13.75 7.65
CA LEU A 25 -11.70 13.04 7.81
C LEU A 25 -12.42 13.01 6.45
N ASN A 26 -12.69 11.80 5.96
CA ASN A 26 -13.34 11.59 4.67
C ASN A 26 -14.86 11.87 4.75
N ASN A 27 -15.57 11.74 3.63
CA ASN A 27 -17.00 11.99 3.60
C ASN A 27 -17.81 11.08 4.54
N ALA A 28 -17.40 9.82 4.72
CA ALA A 28 -18.06 8.90 5.62
C ALA A 28 -17.82 9.28 7.09
N ASP A 29 -16.58 9.65 7.46
CA ASP A 29 -16.26 10.17 8.79
C ASP A 29 -17.08 11.44 9.09
N ASN A 30 -17.17 12.37 8.12
CA ASN A 30 -17.96 13.60 8.28
C ASN A 30 -19.46 13.33 8.40
N GLN A 31 -19.99 12.33 7.70
CA GLN A 31 -21.38 11.90 7.84
C GLN A 31 -21.64 11.31 9.22
N ASP A 32 -20.76 10.45 9.72
CA ASP A 32 -20.84 9.89 11.06
C ASP A 32 -20.84 11.00 12.14
N LEU A 33 -20.02 12.05 11.95
CA LEU A 33 -20.01 13.23 12.83
C LEU A 33 -21.34 14.01 12.78
N GLU A 34 -21.90 14.20 11.60
CA GLU A 34 -23.16 14.95 11.43
C GLU A 34 -24.37 14.26 12.07
N VAL A 35 -24.39 12.92 12.05
CA VAL A 35 -25.45 12.14 12.69
C VAL A 35 -25.13 11.79 14.14
N GLY A 36 -23.93 12.14 14.63
CA GLY A 36 -23.53 11.92 16.02
C GLY A 36 -23.09 10.50 16.36
N THR A 37 -22.95 9.61 15.36
CA THR A 37 -22.61 8.19 15.58
C THR A 37 -21.24 7.98 16.21
N ILE A 38 -20.32 8.91 15.99
CA ILE A 38 -18.93 8.82 16.48
C ILE A 38 -18.59 9.97 17.46
N LEU A 39 -19.58 10.61 18.04
CA LEU A 39 -19.39 11.63 19.06
C LEU A 39 -19.64 11.10 20.46
N ALA A 40 -18.77 11.49 21.38
CA ALA A 40 -18.99 11.32 22.82
C ALA A 40 -20.03 12.36 23.32
N GLU A 41 -20.51 12.18 24.55
CA GLU A 41 -21.47 13.10 25.18
C GLU A 41 -20.96 14.54 25.32
N ASP A 42 -19.64 14.73 25.41
CA ASP A 42 -18.97 16.02 25.49
C ASP A 42 -18.76 16.67 24.11
N GLY A 43 -19.20 16.02 23.03
CA GLY A 43 -19.07 16.49 21.65
C GLY A 43 -17.71 16.25 21.01
N SER A 44 -16.78 15.61 21.73
CA SER A 44 -15.50 15.16 21.16
C SER A 44 -15.68 13.93 20.26
N ILE A 45 -14.71 13.67 19.39
CA ILE A 45 -14.71 12.46 18.56
C ILE A 45 -14.43 11.27 19.47
N ASP A 46 -15.37 10.32 19.53
CA ASP A 46 -15.29 9.13 20.35
C ASP A 46 -14.53 8.00 19.67
N LYS A 47 -14.72 7.86 18.37
CA LYS A 47 -13.99 6.90 17.54
C LYS A 47 -13.98 7.27 16.07
N ILE A 48 -13.05 6.68 15.31
CA ILE A 48 -13.10 6.66 13.84
C ILE A 48 -13.32 5.22 13.41
N ARG A 49 -14.39 4.99 12.66
CA ARG A 49 -14.87 3.66 12.29
C ARG A 49 -14.19 3.17 11.02
N THR A 50 -13.97 1.87 10.95
CA THR A 50 -13.56 1.20 9.71
C THR A 50 -14.69 1.21 8.67
N ASP A 51 -14.33 1.09 7.40
CA ASP A 51 -15.33 0.94 6.34
C ASP A 51 -16.14 -0.36 6.51
N ARG A 52 -15.54 -1.40 7.10
CA ARG A 52 -16.21 -2.67 7.39
C ARG A 52 -17.36 -2.48 8.40
N GLU A 53 -17.12 -1.74 9.49
CA GLU A 53 -18.14 -1.48 10.50
C GLU A 53 -19.34 -0.75 9.88
N ARG A 54 -19.09 0.27 9.06
CA ARG A 54 -20.13 0.99 8.32
C ARG A 54 -20.88 0.10 7.33
N TYR A 55 -20.14 -0.80 6.66
CA TYR A 55 -20.73 -1.73 5.70
C TYR A 55 -21.67 -2.73 6.37
N GLU A 56 -21.30 -3.23 7.57
CA GLU A 56 -22.09 -4.18 8.33
C GLU A 56 -23.42 -3.58 8.84
N GLU A 57 -23.43 -2.32 9.24
CA GLU A 57 -24.63 -1.61 9.64
C GLU A 57 -25.64 -1.42 8.50
N ASN A 58 -25.16 -1.38 7.27
CA ASN A 58 -25.97 -1.23 6.07
C ASN A 58 -26.46 -2.62 5.61
N SER A 59 -27.52 -3.13 6.24
CA SER A 59 -28.06 -4.47 6.00
C SER A 59 -28.38 -4.77 4.52
N GLU A 60 -28.58 -3.75 3.70
CA GLU A 60 -28.82 -3.87 2.26
C GLU A 60 -27.56 -4.31 1.49
N ASN A 61 -26.38 -4.10 2.03
CA ASN A 61 -25.11 -4.42 1.37
C ASN A 61 -24.69 -5.89 1.52
N GLY A 62 -25.39 -6.68 2.32
CA GLY A 62 -25.04 -8.07 2.59
C GLY A 62 -23.93 -8.22 3.64
N LYS A 63 -23.25 -9.36 3.64
CA LYS A 63 -22.15 -9.62 4.59
C LYS A 63 -20.85 -8.98 4.09
N PRO A 64 -20.04 -8.35 4.97
CA PRO A 64 -18.71 -7.88 4.62
C PRO A 64 -17.82 -9.06 4.18
N LYS A 65 -16.89 -8.78 3.28
CA LYS A 65 -15.90 -9.75 2.79
C LYS A 65 -14.95 -10.19 3.91
N TYR A 66 -14.59 -9.26 4.78
CA TYR A 66 -13.67 -9.50 5.86
C TYR A 66 -14.43 -9.59 7.20
N SER A 67 -14.11 -10.58 8.03
CA SER A 67 -14.65 -10.66 9.38
C SER A 67 -14.04 -9.58 10.28
N LYS A 68 -14.69 -9.28 11.41
CA LYS A 68 -14.17 -8.29 12.38
C LYS A 68 -12.80 -8.70 12.92
N ASP A 69 -12.61 -10.00 13.14
CA ASP A 69 -11.40 -10.57 13.71
C ASP A 69 -10.46 -11.14 12.63
N ALA A 70 -10.64 -10.72 11.35
CA ALA A 70 -9.74 -11.14 10.28
C ALA A 70 -8.36 -10.54 10.52
N GLU A 71 -7.32 -11.34 10.42
CA GLU A 71 -5.95 -10.83 10.41
C GLU A 71 -5.70 -9.96 9.17
N ILE A 72 -4.77 -9.02 9.29
CA ILE A 72 -4.36 -8.21 8.15
C ILE A 72 -3.76 -9.09 7.06
N SER A 73 -4.14 -8.85 5.83
CA SER A 73 -3.67 -9.61 4.67
C SER A 73 -3.35 -8.72 3.48
N LEU A 74 -2.49 -9.22 2.59
CA LEU A 74 -2.16 -8.53 1.34
C LEU A 74 -3.41 -8.14 0.55
N GLU A 75 -4.41 -9.04 0.50
CA GLU A 75 -5.66 -8.78 -0.20
C GLU A 75 -6.46 -7.66 0.44
N GLN A 76 -6.56 -7.63 1.76
CA GLN A 76 -7.28 -6.59 2.50
C GLN A 76 -6.62 -5.20 2.34
N VAL A 77 -5.28 -5.14 2.44
CA VAL A 77 -4.51 -3.91 2.21
C VAL A 77 -4.66 -3.43 0.77
N TYR A 78 -4.56 -4.35 -0.19
CA TYR A 78 -4.76 -4.04 -1.60
C TYR A 78 -6.16 -3.48 -1.88
N ASP A 79 -7.20 -4.15 -1.40
CA ASP A 79 -8.60 -3.73 -1.58
C ASP A 79 -8.84 -2.34 -0.96
N HIS A 80 -8.24 -2.08 0.20
CA HIS A 80 -8.33 -0.79 0.87
C HIS A 80 -7.72 0.35 0.05
N ILE A 81 -6.50 0.19 -0.45
CA ILE A 81 -5.79 1.24 -1.20
C ILE A 81 -6.42 1.44 -2.58
N LYS A 82 -6.83 0.38 -3.24
CA LYS A 82 -7.38 0.45 -4.60
C LYS A 82 -8.76 1.11 -4.69
N MET A 83 -9.51 1.16 -3.62
CA MET A 83 -10.77 1.90 -3.40
C MET A 83 -11.90 1.72 -4.43
N TYR A 84 -11.79 0.86 -5.46
CA TYR A 84 -12.72 0.93 -6.59
C TYR A 84 -14.03 0.15 -6.40
N TYR A 85 -14.11 -0.85 -5.52
CA TYR A 85 -15.29 -1.72 -5.50
C TYR A 85 -15.78 -2.21 -4.12
N ARG A 86 -14.98 -2.20 -3.08
CA ARG A 86 -15.39 -2.66 -1.75
C ARG A 86 -14.76 -1.82 -0.65
N LYS A 87 -15.63 -1.27 0.17
CA LYS A 87 -15.26 -0.51 1.35
C LYS A 87 -15.69 -1.31 2.58
N ASP A 88 -15.23 -2.54 2.70
CA ASP A 88 -15.55 -3.42 3.82
C ASP A 88 -14.27 -3.98 4.49
N THR A 89 -13.20 -3.19 4.47
CA THR A 89 -11.94 -3.54 5.12
C THR A 89 -11.87 -3.05 6.56
N ASN A 90 -11.08 -3.74 7.39
CA ASN A 90 -10.77 -3.30 8.75
C ASN A 90 -9.64 -2.25 8.79
N CYS A 91 -9.42 -1.53 7.71
CA CYS A 91 -8.29 -0.62 7.51
C CYS A 91 -8.76 0.83 7.54
N ILE A 92 -7.93 1.70 8.14
CA ILE A 92 -8.09 3.15 8.13
C ILE A 92 -6.79 3.78 7.64
N SER A 93 -6.86 4.60 6.58
CA SER A 93 -5.69 5.30 6.04
C SER A 93 -5.24 6.44 6.93
N LEU A 94 -3.94 6.49 7.20
CA LEU A 94 -3.23 7.56 7.88
C LEU A 94 -2.03 8.00 7.03
N SER A 95 -1.42 9.12 7.36
CA SER A 95 -0.16 9.54 6.77
C SER A 95 0.80 10.07 7.84
N SER A 96 2.08 9.78 7.68
CA SER A 96 3.13 10.42 8.48
C SER A 96 3.39 11.87 8.07
N ASN A 97 2.88 12.30 6.92
CA ASN A 97 3.10 13.63 6.37
C ASN A 97 1.80 14.44 6.31
N ALA A 98 1.78 15.59 7.01
CA ALA A 98 0.65 16.50 7.04
C ALA A 98 0.27 17.02 5.66
N ASN A 99 1.24 17.24 4.74
CA ASN A 99 0.97 17.69 3.36
C ASN A 99 0.09 16.71 2.59
N VAL A 100 0.34 15.40 2.78
CA VAL A 100 -0.48 14.36 2.17
C VAL A 100 -1.91 14.46 2.68
N SER A 101 -2.10 14.54 4.01
CA SER A 101 -3.44 14.69 4.61
C SER A 101 -4.14 15.97 4.15
N VAL A 102 -3.42 17.10 4.08
CA VAL A 102 -3.97 18.37 3.55
C VAL A 102 -4.39 18.22 2.09
N SER A 103 -3.61 17.51 1.27
CA SER A 103 -3.96 17.29 -0.14
C SER A 103 -5.26 16.48 -0.31
N TYR A 104 -5.49 15.51 0.55
CA TYR A 104 -6.75 14.77 0.61
C TYR A 104 -7.90 15.62 1.15
N GLY A 105 -7.66 16.45 2.16
CA GLY A 105 -8.66 17.31 2.78
C GLY A 105 -9.21 18.44 1.89
N ARG A 106 -8.42 18.93 0.92
CA ARG A 106 -8.76 20.03 0.02
C ARG A 106 -9.82 19.69 -1.04
N GLY A 107 -10.18 18.43 -1.21
CA GLY A 107 -11.16 18.00 -2.20
C GLY A 107 -12.59 18.03 -1.66
N ASN A 108 -13.14 16.85 -1.46
CA ASN A 108 -14.52 16.65 -1.00
C ASN A 108 -14.66 16.60 0.53
N TYR A 109 -13.58 16.79 1.29
CA TYR A 109 -13.57 16.69 2.74
C TYR A 109 -13.69 18.10 3.34
N LYS A 110 -14.42 18.22 4.44
CA LYS A 110 -14.77 19.51 5.07
C LYS A 110 -13.60 20.18 5.81
N ASP A 111 -12.36 19.99 5.36
CA ASP A 111 -11.14 20.51 5.99
C ASP A 111 -11.07 20.18 7.50
N ARG A 112 -11.51 18.97 7.87
CA ARG A 112 -11.40 18.44 9.23
C ARG A 112 -10.27 17.41 9.31
N TYR A 113 -9.48 17.53 10.35
CA TYR A 113 -8.28 16.72 10.52
C TYR A 113 -8.19 16.21 11.95
N VAL A 114 -7.61 15.04 12.09
CA VAL A 114 -7.20 14.49 13.37
C VAL A 114 -5.74 14.06 13.31
N MET A 115 -5.07 14.07 14.45
CA MET A 115 -3.85 13.30 14.67
C MET A 115 -4.23 12.04 15.43
N VAL A 116 -3.64 10.92 15.02
CA VAL A 116 -3.81 9.63 15.66
C VAL A 116 -2.54 9.31 16.43
N LYS A 117 -2.68 9.20 17.74
CA LYS A 117 -1.61 8.83 18.65
C LYS A 117 -1.49 7.31 18.70
N VAL A 118 -0.32 6.79 18.38
CA VAL A 118 -0.05 5.35 18.35
C VAL A 118 1.15 5.04 19.20
N HIS A 119 0.98 4.15 20.16
CA HIS A 119 2.09 3.72 20.99
C HIS A 119 3.16 3.00 20.14
N LYS A 120 4.45 3.34 20.39
CA LYS A 120 5.59 2.79 19.61
C LYS A 120 5.62 1.26 19.57
N LYS A 121 5.14 0.59 20.62
CA LYS A 121 5.04 -0.88 20.66
C LYS A 121 4.01 -1.48 19.72
N ASP A 122 3.00 -0.69 19.29
CA ASP A 122 1.90 -1.14 18.46
C ASP A 122 2.23 -1.05 16.95
N LEU A 123 3.45 -0.59 16.62
CA LEU A 123 3.93 -0.59 15.23
C LEU A 123 4.15 -2.03 14.75
N GLY A 124 3.65 -2.29 13.55
CA GLY A 124 3.71 -3.62 12.94
C GLY A 124 2.54 -4.53 13.33
N GLU A 125 1.80 -4.21 14.40
CA GLU A 125 0.58 -4.91 14.79
C GLU A 125 -0.67 -4.11 14.43
N LYS A 126 -0.84 -2.93 15.02
CA LYS A 126 -1.97 -2.04 14.73
C LYS A 126 -1.72 -1.10 13.55
N ILE A 127 -0.47 -0.68 13.36
CA ILE A 127 -0.07 0.23 12.29
C ILE A 127 0.95 -0.44 11.40
N ILE A 128 0.71 -0.42 10.10
CA ILE A 128 1.64 -0.89 9.08
C ILE A 128 1.90 0.20 8.04
N ASN A 129 3.11 0.17 7.46
CA ASN A 129 3.38 0.88 6.21
C ASN A 129 2.81 0.06 5.05
N ALA A 130 1.79 0.57 4.38
CA ALA A 130 1.05 -0.18 3.36
C ALA A 130 1.94 -0.63 2.20
N GLY A 131 2.80 0.25 1.71
CA GLY A 131 3.70 -0.08 0.60
C GLY A 131 4.72 -1.15 0.97
N GLN A 132 5.33 -1.01 2.15
CA GLN A 132 6.33 -1.95 2.65
C GLN A 132 5.72 -3.33 2.94
N TYR A 133 4.58 -3.36 3.64
CA TYR A 133 3.85 -4.59 3.92
C TYR A 133 3.50 -5.36 2.64
N MET A 134 2.95 -4.66 1.63
CA MET A 134 2.63 -5.29 0.35
C MET A 134 3.88 -5.85 -0.34
N LEU A 135 5.00 -5.12 -0.32
CA LEU A 135 6.24 -5.62 -0.92
C LEU A 135 6.76 -6.88 -0.23
N GLU A 136 6.72 -6.94 1.08
CA GLU A 136 7.19 -8.09 1.85
C GLU A 136 6.33 -9.33 1.61
N GLU A 137 5.01 -9.16 1.61
CA GLU A 137 4.09 -10.27 1.32
C GLU A 137 4.22 -10.75 -0.14
N ILE A 138 4.46 -9.84 -1.07
CA ILE A 138 4.72 -10.19 -2.47
C ILE A 138 6.06 -10.91 -2.60
N ALA A 139 7.11 -10.41 -1.93
CA ALA A 139 8.43 -11.03 -1.98
C ALA A 139 8.37 -12.49 -1.54
N LYS A 140 7.69 -12.78 -0.42
CA LYS A 140 7.49 -14.17 0.04
C LYS A 140 6.84 -15.04 -1.04
N LYS A 141 5.72 -14.59 -1.61
CA LYS A 141 4.99 -15.33 -2.65
C LYS A 141 5.80 -15.51 -3.94
N VAL A 142 6.55 -14.49 -4.34
CA VAL A 142 7.42 -14.55 -5.52
C VAL A 142 8.57 -15.54 -5.30
N ASP A 143 9.21 -15.51 -4.14
CA ASP A 143 10.32 -16.42 -3.82
C ASP A 143 9.84 -17.87 -3.69
N GLU A 144 8.69 -18.13 -3.10
CA GLU A 144 8.04 -19.43 -3.06
C GLU A 144 7.78 -19.97 -4.48
N TYR A 145 7.22 -19.13 -5.35
CA TYR A 145 6.94 -19.50 -6.72
C TYR A 145 8.22 -19.77 -7.54
N ILE A 146 9.23 -18.89 -7.43
CA ILE A 146 10.52 -19.07 -8.10
C ILE A 146 11.17 -20.39 -7.68
N SER A 147 11.12 -20.72 -6.38
CA SER A 147 11.65 -21.96 -5.84
C SER A 147 10.94 -23.21 -6.38
N SER A 148 9.71 -23.06 -6.87
CA SER A 148 8.94 -24.14 -7.51
C SER A 148 9.23 -24.31 -9.00
N ILE A 149 9.96 -23.37 -9.64
CA ILE A 149 10.29 -23.44 -11.07
C ILE A 149 11.48 -24.38 -11.27
N THR A 150 11.22 -25.56 -11.87
CA THR A 150 12.27 -26.58 -12.08
C THR A 150 12.88 -26.55 -13.48
N ASP A 151 12.16 -26.05 -14.49
CA ASP A 151 12.47 -26.33 -15.91
C ASP A 151 12.84 -25.09 -16.77
N ASP A 152 12.73 -23.86 -16.29
CA ASP A 152 13.13 -22.65 -17.05
C ASP A 152 14.47 -22.08 -16.54
N SER A 153 15.57 -22.71 -16.92
CA SER A 153 16.91 -22.26 -16.52
C SER A 153 17.20 -20.80 -16.90
N LYS A 154 16.71 -20.33 -18.06
CA LYS A 154 16.93 -18.95 -18.52
C LYS A 154 16.19 -17.94 -17.62
N LEU A 155 14.99 -18.30 -17.13
CA LEU A 155 14.25 -17.46 -16.22
C LEU A 155 14.96 -17.40 -14.87
N VAL A 156 15.39 -18.56 -14.34
CA VAL A 156 16.13 -18.66 -13.09
C VAL A 156 17.44 -17.87 -13.15
N ASP A 157 18.19 -18.01 -14.26
CA ASP A 157 19.42 -17.25 -14.47
C ASP A 157 19.16 -15.74 -14.47
N THR A 158 18.10 -15.29 -15.16
CA THR A 158 17.74 -13.85 -15.20
C THR A 158 17.33 -13.33 -13.83
N ILE A 159 16.58 -14.11 -13.04
CA ILE A 159 16.22 -13.74 -11.66
C ILE A 159 17.48 -13.65 -10.81
N SER A 160 18.40 -14.61 -10.96
CA SER A 160 19.69 -14.56 -10.25
C SER A 160 20.54 -13.34 -10.65
N GLU A 161 20.53 -12.93 -11.93
CA GLU A 161 21.17 -11.69 -12.37
C GLU A 161 20.53 -10.46 -11.71
N ILE A 162 19.20 -10.42 -11.63
CA ILE A 162 18.46 -9.34 -10.93
C ILE A 162 18.89 -9.26 -9.46
N ASP A 163 18.96 -10.39 -8.77
CA ASP A 163 19.33 -10.45 -7.34
C ASP A 163 20.77 -9.98 -7.07
N LYS A 164 21.68 -10.24 -8.01
CA LYS A 164 23.07 -9.78 -7.93
C LYS A 164 23.27 -8.34 -8.37
N SER A 165 22.30 -7.74 -9.06
CA SER A 165 22.39 -6.36 -9.55
C SER A 165 22.50 -5.35 -8.40
N LYS A 166 23.34 -4.35 -8.58
CA LYS A 166 23.59 -3.29 -7.60
C LYS A 166 22.87 -1.99 -7.93
N THR A 167 22.39 -1.84 -9.17
CA THR A 167 21.76 -0.61 -9.66
C THR A 167 20.48 -0.90 -10.44
N ALA A 168 19.62 0.09 -10.56
CA ALA A 168 18.41 0.00 -11.38
C ALA A 168 18.72 -0.24 -12.86
N ASP A 169 19.87 0.22 -13.36
CA ASP A 169 20.29 0.03 -14.75
C ASP A 169 20.74 -1.41 -15.01
N GLU A 170 21.43 -2.05 -14.06
CA GLU A 170 21.76 -3.47 -14.14
C GLU A 170 20.50 -4.35 -14.12
N ILE A 171 19.51 -4.01 -13.26
CA ILE A 171 18.20 -4.69 -13.25
C ILE A 171 17.51 -4.54 -14.61
N ARG A 172 17.52 -3.33 -15.18
CA ARG A 172 16.96 -3.04 -16.50
C ARG A 172 17.57 -3.93 -17.56
N SER A 173 18.91 -3.97 -17.60
CA SER A 173 19.68 -4.77 -18.56
C SER A 173 19.37 -6.27 -18.44
N ALA A 174 19.25 -6.80 -17.23
CA ALA A 174 18.88 -8.20 -17.01
C ALA A 174 17.46 -8.53 -17.55
N ILE A 175 16.50 -7.62 -17.36
CA ILE A 175 15.14 -7.78 -17.90
C ILE A 175 15.14 -7.72 -19.43
N GLU A 176 15.82 -6.72 -20.01
CA GLU A 176 15.90 -6.54 -21.48
C GLU A 176 16.54 -7.75 -22.15
N LYS A 177 17.64 -8.27 -21.62
CA LYS A 177 18.31 -9.49 -22.09
C LYS A 177 17.33 -10.68 -22.11
N ARG A 178 16.53 -10.86 -21.07
CA ARG A 178 15.52 -11.92 -21.01
C ARG A 178 14.44 -11.75 -22.07
N TYR A 179 14.00 -10.51 -22.33
CA TYR A 179 12.99 -10.24 -23.37
C TYR A 179 13.51 -10.53 -24.77
N THR A 180 14.70 -10.05 -25.09
CA THR A 180 15.32 -10.32 -26.39
C THR A 180 15.44 -11.82 -26.65
N SER A 181 15.86 -12.59 -25.66
CA SER A 181 15.97 -14.04 -25.79
C SER A 181 14.61 -14.76 -25.93
N LYS A 182 13.51 -14.20 -25.44
CA LYS A 182 12.14 -14.77 -25.57
C LYS A 182 11.45 -14.44 -26.88
N GLN A 183 11.81 -13.36 -27.56
CA GLN A 183 11.27 -13.06 -28.89
C GLN A 183 11.65 -14.14 -29.92
N GLU A 184 12.69 -14.92 -29.62
CA GLU A 184 13.09 -16.09 -30.44
C GLU A 184 12.32 -17.36 -30.07
N ILE A 185 11.51 -17.37 -29.00
CA ILE A 185 10.76 -18.55 -28.54
C ILE A 185 9.29 -18.35 -28.87
N ASP A 186 8.83 -19.02 -29.91
CA ASP A 186 7.46 -19.27 -30.35
C ASP A 186 6.39 -18.24 -29.98
N PRO A 187 6.01 -17.33 -30.90
CA PRO A 187 4.98 -16.32 -30.67
C PRO A 187 3.60 -16.89 -30.28
N SER A 188 3.36 -18.18 -30.55
CA SER A 188 2.08 -18.84 -30.27
C SER A 188 1.85 -19.10 -28.76
N LYS A 189 2.90 -19.12 -27.96
CA LYS A 189 2.81 -19.30 -26.50
C LYS A 189 2.64 -17.99 -25.74
N ALA A 190 2.91 -16.85 -26.36
CA ALA A 190 2.59 -15.56 -25.79
C ALA A 190 1.09 -15.30 -25.99
N LYS A 191 0.24 -15.72 -25.05
CA LYS A 191 -1.15 -15.28 -24.99
C LYS A 191 -1.18 -13.78 -24.69
N LEU A 192 -0.94 -12.99 -25.74
CA LEU A 192 -1.21 -11.56 -25.72
C LEU A 192 -2.72 -11.39 -25.55
N ARG A 193 -3.15 -10.99 -24.35
CA ARG A 193 -4.50 -10.49 -24.15
C ARG A 193 -4.66 -9.26 -25.05
N LYS A 194 -5.46 -9.39 -26.11
CA LYS A 194 -5.80 -8.31 -27.03
C LYS A 194 -6.28 -7.10 -26.21
N GLY A 195 -5.63 -5.96 -26.36
CA GLY A 195 -6.09 -4.67 -25.87
C GLY A 195 -5.35 -4.04 -24.69
N ILE A 196 -4.33 -4.68 -24.13
CA ILE A 196 -3.51 -4.06 -23.08
C ILE A 196 -2.21 -3.54 -23.69
N THR A 197 -2.08 -2.22 -23.72
CA THR A 197 -0.79 -1.56 -24.03
C THR A 197 0.16 -1.81 -22.87
N TYR A 198 0.98 -2.84 -22.97
CA TYR A 198 2.00 -3.12 -21.96
C TYR A 198 3.06 -2.03 -21.98
N ARG A 199 3.13 -1.22 -20.94
CA ARG A 199 4.33 -0.43 -20.68
C ARG A 199 5.49 -1.39 -20.47
N SER A 200 6.66 -1.09 -21.07
CA SER A 200 7.87 -1.86 -20.84
C SER A 200 8.14 -2.04 -19.35
N PRO A 201 8.63 -3.21 -18.87
CA PRO A 201 9.05 -3.40 -17.48
C PRO A 201 10.05 -2.33 -17.04
N VAL A 202 10.94 -1.95 -17.94
CA VAL A 202 11.90 -0.85 -17.77
C VAL A 202 11.20 0.47 -17.43
N ALA A 203 10.14 0.82 -18.16
CA ALA A 203 9.36 2.03 -17.89
C ALA A 203 8.63 1.99 -16.53
N ARG A 204 8.22 0.80 -16.09
CA ARG A 204 7.61 0.62 -14.75
C ARG A 204 8.63 0.79 -13.64
N ILE A 205 9.79 0.16 -13.75
CA ILE A 205 10.87 0.34 -12.78
C ILE A 205 11.25 1.83 -12.68
N SER A 206 11.36 2.52 -13.81
CA SER A 206 11.69 3.94 -13.86
C SER A 206 10.67 4.85 -13.17
N SER A 207 9.38 4.55 -13.28
CA SER A 207 8.33 5.37 -12.65
C SER A 207 8.32 5.29 -11.13
N TYR A 208 8.99 4.29 -10.55
CA TYR A 208 9.10 4.11 -9.09
C TYR A 208 10.47 4.54 -8.52
N GLN A 209 11.39 5.03 -9.34
CA GLN A 209 12.71 5.49 -8.90
C GLN A 209 12.71 6.76 -8.04
N ALA A 210 11.59 7.48 -7.98
CA ALA A 210 11.48 8.74 -7.24
C ALA A 210 11.47 8.57 -5.69
N LEU A 211 11.56 7.37 -5.18
CA LEU A 211 11.48 7.08 -3.76
C LEU A 211 12.80 6.47 -3.26
N ASN A 212 13.57 7.24 -2.50
CA ASN A 212 14.77 6.91 -1.69
C ASN A 212 15.72 5.82 -2.22
N GLU A 213 16.94 6.18 -2.56
CA GLU A 213 17.93 5.34 -3.26
C GLU A 213 18.22 3.99 -2.58
N ASP A 214 18.34 3.91 -1.26
CA ASP A 214 18.70 2.66 -0.57
C ASP A 214 17.53 1.67 -0.43
N GLN A 215 16.30 2.15 -0.27
CA GLN A 215 15.10 1.29 -0.28
C GLN A 215 14.61 1.00 -1.70
N SER A 216 15.03 1.78 -2.69
CA SER A 216 14.60 1.63 -4.07
C SER A 216 15.17 0.37 -4.73
N LEU A 217 16.37 -0.07 -4.34
CA LEU A 217 17.02 -1.22 -4.97
C LEU A 217 16.26 -2.53 -4.67
N GLU A 218 16.02 -2.87 -3.42
CA GLU A 218 15.30 -4.09 -3.05
C GLU A 218 13.86 -4.07 -3.55
N LYS A 219 13.17 -2.95 -3.39
CA LYS A 219 11.85 -2.73 -3.97
C LYS A 219 11.83 -2.94 -5.50
N ASN A 220 12.80 -2.39 -6.20
CA ASN A 220 12.91 -2.55 -7.64
C ASN A 220 13.20 -4.00 -8.05
N LYS A 221 13.99 -4.75 -7.27
CA LYS A 221 14.20 -6.18 -7.49
C LYS A 221 12.91 -6.98 -7.38
N ILE A 222 12.12 -6.75 -6.32
CA ILE A 222 10.83 -7.43 -6.12
C ILE A 222 9.88 -7.12 -7.28
N ILE A 223 9.74 -5.83 -7.65
CA ILE A 223 8.89 -5.39 -8.76
C ILE A 223 9.37 -5.97 -10.09
N ALA A 224 10.69 -6.05 -10.31
CA ALA A 224 11.27 -6.62 -11.51
C ALA A 224 10.97 -8.13 -11.62
N LYS A 225 11.17 -8.90 -10.55
CA LYS A 225 10.83 -10.33 -10.49
C LYS A 225 9.35 -10.54 -10.78
N LEU A 226 8.46 -9.82 -10.09
CA LEU A 226 7.01 -9.92 -10.29
C LEU A 226 6.61 -9.59 -11.74
N THR A 227 7.16 -8.51 -12.31
CA THR A 227 6.90 -8.09 -13.68
C THR A 227 7.43 -9.11 -14.71
N LEU A 228 8.60 -9.70 -14.43
CA LEU A 228 9.17 -10.74 -15.30
C LEU A 228 8.30 -11.99 -15.30
N LEU A 229 7.89 -12.47 -14.12
CA LEU A 229 7.02 -13.63 -13.96
C LEU A 229 5.66 -13.43 -14.64
N GLU A 230 5.03 -12.27 -14.49
CA GLU A 230 3.79 -11.93 -15.20
C GLU A 230 3.95 -12.05 -16.71
N ARG A 231 5.04 -11.52 -17.25
CA ARG A 231 5.25 -11.52 -18.71
C ARG A 231 5.59 -12.88 -19.28
N VAL A 232 6.21 -13.74 -18.52
CA VAL A 232 6.47 -15.10 -18.99
C VAL A 232 5.24 -16.00 -18.89
N GLY A 233 4.13 -15.46 -18.31
CA GLY A 233 2.88 -16.19 -18.17
C GLY A 233 2.99 -17.33 -17.17
N GLY A 234 3.96 -17.26 -16.27
CA GLY A 234 4.30 -18.32 -15.35
C GLY A 234 3.66 -18.24 -13.99
N MET A 235 3.10 -17.07 -13.62
CA MET A 235 2.55 -16.83 -12.29
C MET A 235 1.11 -16.36 -12.40
N GLU A 236 0.22 -17.02 -11.67
CA GLU A 236 -1.15 -16.54 -11.49
C GLU A 236 -1.15 -15.24 -10.65
N PRO A 237 -2.18 -14.40 -10.78
CA PRO A 237 -2.29 -13.20 -9.95
C PRO A 237 -2.14 -13.52 -8.47
N ILE A 238 -1.29 -12.75 -7.79
CA ILE A 238 -1.06 -12.93 -6.35
C ILE A 238 -2.32 -12.62 -5.55
N ILE A 239 -3.15 -11.70 -6.06
CA ILE A 239 -4.43 -11.33 -5.47
C ILE A 239 -5.55 -11.71 -6.45
N PRO A 240 -6.31 -12.79 -6.21
CA PRO A 240 -7.46 -13.16 -7.03
C PRO A 240 -8.69 -12.31 -6.68
N PRO A 241 -9.70 -12.27 -7.56
CA PRO A 241 -9.74 -12.61 -8.98
C PRO A 241 -9.69 -11.38 -9.91
N THR A 242 -9.59 -10.17 -9.36
CA THR A 242 -9.77 -8.91 -10.09
C THR A 242 -8.48 -8.16 -10.34
N ALA A 243 -7.43 -8.51 -9.65
CA ALA A 243 -6.13 -7.89 -9.80
C ALA A 243 -5.23 -8.73 -10.69
N ASN A 244 -4.55 -8.07 -11.61
CA ASN A 244 -3.35 -8.60 -12.23
C ASN A 244 -2.12 -8.00 -11.53
N ASN A 245 -0.96 -8.61 -11.72
CA ASN A 245 0.29 -8.15 -11.10
C ASN A 245 0.62 -6.68 -11.47
N ASN A 246 0.17 -6.21 -12.62
CA ASN A 246 0.32 -4.82 -13.04
C ASN A 246 -0.45 -3.84 -12.13
N LEU A 247 -1.69 -4.15 -11.82
CA LEU A 247 -2.49 -3.34 -10.89
C LEU A 247 -1.91 -3.37 -9.49
N LEU A 248 -1.39 -4.52 -9.07
CA LEU A 248 -0.69 -4.66 -7.80
C LEU A 248 0.54 -3.74 -7.72
N VAL A 249 1.39 -3.74 -8.77
CA VAL A 249 2.55 -2.84 -8.85
C VAL A 249 2.14 -1.36 -8.80
N GLN A 250 1.05 -0.99 -9.48
CA GLN A 250 0.53 0.39 -9.43
C GLN A 250 0.01 0.75 -8.04
N THR A 251 -0.67 -0.17 -7.37
CA THR A 251 -1.21 0.03 -6.02
C THR A 251 -0.08 0.22 -5.00
N ILE A 252 0.98 -0.58 -5.09
CA ILE A 252 2.19 -0.41 -4.28
C ILE A 252 2.81 0.97 -4.50
N GLY A 253 2.96 1.38 -5.77
CA GLY A 253 3.48 2.70 -6.11
C GLY A 253 2.62 3.83 -5.55
N SER A 254 1.30 3.69 -5.55
CA SER A 254 0.38 4.63 -4.92
C SER A 254 0.61 4.71 -3.41
N ALA A 255 0.69 3.58 -2.73
CA ALA A 255 0.92 3.53 -1.28
C ALA A 255 2.24 4.20 -0.87
N PHE A 256 3.32 3.98 -1.63
CA PHE A 256 4.59 4.66 -1.37
C PHE A 256 4.54 6.16 -1.65
N SER A 257 3.90 6.59 -2.73
CA SER A 257 3.83 8.01 -3.08
C SER A 257 2.95 8.82 -2.12
N SER A 258 1.94 8.19 -1.53
CA SER A 258 1.09 8.80 -0.51
C SER A 258 1.63 8.65 0.91
N LEU A 259 2.79 7.99 1.11
CA LEU A 259 3.32 7.66 2.44
C LEU A 259 2.25 7.02 3.33
N GLU A 260 1.50 6.07 2.74
CA GLU A 260 0.30 5.53 3.34
C GLU A 260 0.63 4.56 4.48
N LEU A 261 0.08 4.89 5.63
CA LEU A 261 0.04 4.04 6.80
C LEU A 261 -1.39 3.53 6.98
N ILE A 262 -1.52 2.31 7.41
CA ILE A 262 -2.81 1.70 7.71
C ILE A 262 -2.90 1.41 9.20
N HIS A 263 -3.90 2.01 9.84
CA HIS A 263 -4.37 1.56 11.15
C HIS A 263 -5.35 0.41 10.94
N TYR A 264 -5.15 -0.68 11.65
CA TYR A 264 -6.01 -1.84 11.61
C TYR A 264 -7.00 -1.82 12.77
N GLY A 265 -8.29 -1.90 12.44
CA GLY A 265 -9.38 -1.72 13.37
C GLY A 265 -9.82 -0.26 13.53
N ASP A 266 -10.86 -0.04 14.33
CA ASP A 266 -11.34 1.29 14.66
C ASP A 266 -10.29 2.05 15.47
N ILE A 267 -10.29 3.38 15.37
CA ILE A 267 -9.43 4.24 16.18
C ILE A 267 -10.28 4.74 17.34
N GLU A 268 -9.84 4.47 18.55
CA GLU A 268 -10.58 4.77 19.78
C GLU A 268 -10.28 6.18 20.29
N LYS A 269 -11.16 6.72 21.14
CA LYS A 269 -11.12 8.09 21.68
C LYS A 269 -9.76 8.52 22.21
N ASP A 270 -9.07 7.64 22.94
CA ASP A 270 -7.79 7.92 23.59
C ASP A 270 -6.60 7.98 22.60
N GLU A 271 -6.82 7.50 21.38
CA GLU A 271 -5.88 7.60 20.26
C GLU A 271 -6.12 8.86 19.41
N ILE A 272 -7.27 9.55 19.55
CA ILE A 272 -7.71 10.65 18.69
C ILE A 272 -7.36 12.01 19.31
N ILE A 273 -6.71 12.85 18.53
CA ILE A 273 -6.47 14.26 18.85
C ILE A 273 -7.11 15.09 17.74
N ASP A 274 -8.17 15.83 18.07
CA ASP A 274 -8.77 16.78 17.14
C ASP A 274 -7.80 17.94 16.89
N VAL A 275 -7.52 18.23 15.61
CA VAL A 275 -6.49 19.19 15.24
C VAL A 275 -7.09 20.25 14.33
N PRO A 276 -7.08 21.53 14.77
CA PRO A 276 -7.45 22.64 13.92
C PRO A 276 -6.61 22.66 12.63
N LYS A 277 -7.24 23.04 11.53
CA LYS A 277 -6.59 23.11 10.21
C LYS A 277 -5.30 23.93 10.24
N GLU A 278 -5.31 25.05 10.96
CA GLU A 278 -4.16 25.95 11.09
C GLU A 278 -2.94 25.25 11.66
N ILE A 279 -3.15 24.32 12.58
CA ILE A 279 -2.06 23.50 13.16
C ILE A 279 -1.55 22.49 12.14
N VAL A 280 -2.44 21.84 11.38
CA VAL A 280 -2.04 20.92 10.31
C VAL A 280 -1.27 21.65 9.21
N ASP A 281 -1.69 22.87 8.86
CA ASP A 281 -0.99 23.72 7.88
C ASP A 281 0.42 24.09 8.37
N ILE A 282 0.62 24.33 9.68
CA ILE A 282 1.96 24.56 10.26
C ILE A 282 2.84 23.30 10.12
N PHE A 283 2.34 22.11 10.49
CA PHE A 283 3.09 20.88 10.31
C PHE A 283 3.39 20.60 8.83
N SER A 284 2.45 20.91 7.95
CA SER A 284 2.63 20.81 6.50
C SER A 284 3.79 21.68 6.00
N LEU A 285 4.00 22.86 6.56
CA LEU A 285 5.14 23.73 6.23
C LEU A 285 6.46 23.24 6.83
N LEU A 286 6.42 22.63 8.00
CA LEU A 286 7.63 22.11 8.67
C LEU A 286 8.15 20.81 8.04
N GLN A 287 7.30 20.08 7.31
CA GLN A 287 7.62 18.81 6.67
C GLN A 287 7.92 18.94 5.15
N GLN A 288 7.99 20.17 4.63
CA GLN A 288 8.44 20.45 3.26
C GLN A 288 9.96 20.41 3.16
#